data_41670a2bd6becbcafc91a3a51e1d37ed
#
_entry.id   41670a2bd6becbcafc91a3a51e1d37ed
#
_cell.length_a   1.000
_cell.length_b   1.000
_cell.length_c   1.000
_cell.angle_alpha   90.00
_cell.angle_beta   90.00
_cell.angle_gamma   90.00
#
_symmetry.space_group_name_H-M   'P 1'
#
loop_
_entity.id
_entity.type
_entity.pdbx_description
1 polymer ?
#
loop_
_entity_poly.entity_id
_entity_poly.type
_entity_poly.pdbx_seq_one_letter_code
_entity_poly.pdbx_strand_id
1 'polypeptide(L)'
;MTGTLKVGPATAADNSTISLRGTKEGALVASDLYGKYGELSRRGDLFVAANVAAKATSVALTTTYTGLCVYNPAGSTKNLIMLGFQYAISVAEVAIATQHLIAGYSSAGVVTHTVALPAPGVQNCFINGASDAVAGADTECTIVNPFYLAPVRGGFTAGALGGPGTGNWIDLNGMFTIPPGGWIANGSLTATTGFAAFVWAEVDA
;
A
#
# COMPACT_ATOMS: atom_id res chain seq x y z
N MET A 1 -2.84 39.90 8.67
CA MET A 1 -3.04 39.30 7.34
C MET A 1 -4.13 38.25 7.47
N THR A 2 -5.33 38.49 6.97
CA THR A 2 -6.43 37.50 6.98
C THR A 2 -6.34 36.72 5.69
N GLY A 3 -5.81 35.49 5.80
CA GLY A 3 -5.84 34.52 4.70
C GLY A 3 -7.20 33.83 4.66
N THR A 4 -7.81 33.72 3.50
CA THR A 4 -9.01 32.92 3.27
C THR A 4 -8.62 31.62 2.56
N LEU A 5 -9.01 30.48 3.15
CA LEU A 5 -8.82 29.16 2.54
C LEU A 5 -10.13 28.76 1.84
N LYS A 6 -10.03 28.33 0.59
CA LYS A 6 -11.16 27.65 -0.07
C LYS A 6 -11.21 26.20 0.42
N VAL A 7 -12.37 25.76 0.86
CA VAL A 7 -12.57 24.42 1.42
C VAL A 7 -13.35 23.58 0.43
N GLY A 8 -12.92 22.36 0.26
CA GLY A 8 -13.62 21.36 -0.54
C GLY A 8 -14.81 20.72 0.22
N PRO A 9 -15.54 19.78 -0.39
CA PRO A 9 -16.97 19.51 -0.26
C PRO A 9 -17.45 18.79 1.01
N ALA A 10 -16.71 18.70 2.11
CA ALA A 10 -17.13 17.80 3.19
C ALA A 10 -18.17 18.40 4.15
N THR A 11 -18.14 19.69 4.43
CA THR A 11 -19.06 20.36 5.39
C THR A 11 -19.44 21.78 4.98
N ALA A 12 -18.88 22.28 3.89
CA ALA A 12 -19.16 23.59 3.34
C ALA A 12 -19.38 23.45 1.84
N ALA A 13 -20.21 24.29 1.25
CA ALA A 13 -20.42 24.29 -0.19
C ALA A 13 -19.08 24.52 -0.92
N ASP A 14 -18.91 23.85 -2.05
CA ASP A 14 -17.71 23.99 -2.87
C ASP A 14 -17.48 25.49 -3.19
N ASN A 15 -16.24 25.94 -3.10
CA ASN A 15 -15.85 27.35 -3.16
C ASN A 15 -16.31 28.25 -2.00
N SER A 16 -16.86 27.72 -0.92
CA SER A 16 -17.12 28.52 0.27
C SER A 16 -15.83 28.96 0.95
N THR A 17 -15.89 30.07 1.66
CA THR A 17 -14.74 30.61 2.39
C THR A 17 -14.93 30.38 3.88
N ILE A 18 -13.92 29.77 4.53
CA ILE A 18 -13.89 29.64 5.99
C ILE A 18 -12.73 30.45 6.57
N SER A 19 -12.90 30.94 7.80
CA SER A 19 -11.80 31.57 8.51
C SER A 19 -10.88 30.56 9.13
N LEU A 20 -9.57 30.67 8.84
CA LEU A 20 -8.54 29.92 9.54
C LEU A 20 -8.41 30.43 10.97
N ARG A 21 -8.34 29.51 11.93
CA ARG A 21 -8.01 29.83 13.32
C ARG A 21 -6.51 29.69 13.55
N GLY A 22 -5.90 30.72 14.08
CA GLY A 22 -4.51 30.69 14.54
C GLY A 22 -4.43 30.83 16.05
N THR A 23 -3.33 30.40 16.64
CA THR A 23 -2.96 30.74 18.02
C THR A 23 -2.48 32.19 18.07
N LYS A 24 -2.33 32.74 19.27
CA LYS A 24 -1.73 34.07 19.48
C LYS A 24 -0.30 34.17 18.96
N GLU A 25 0.40 33.03 18.92
CA GLU A 25 1.77 32.88 18.43
C GLU A 25 1.83 32.67 16.89
N GLY A 26 0.69 32.73 16.20
CA GLY A 26 0.63 32.62 14.74
C GLY A 26 0.61 31.20 14.19
N ALA A 27 0.55 30.18 15.04
CA ALA A 27 0.42 28.81 14.58
C ALA A 27 -1.00 28.52 14.08
N LEU A 28 -1.11 27.76 12.97
CA LEU A 28 -2.39 27.30 12.45
C LEU A 28 -3.00 26.25 13.39
N VAL A 29 -4.25 26.44 13.80
CA VAL A 29 -5.00 25.40 14.52
C VAL A 29 -5.66 24.49 13.50
N ALA A 30 -5.12 23.27 13.34
CA ALA A 30 -5.72 22.19 12.60
C ALA A 30 -6.04 21.05 13.56
N SER A 31 -7.23 20.47 13.47
CA SER A 31 -7.60 19.25 14.19
C SER A 31 -7.82 18.13 13.19
N ASP A 32 -7.19 16.98 13.43
CA ASP A 32 -7.50 15.75 12.72
C ASP A 32 -8.72 15.12 13.39
N LEU A 33 -9.90 15.41 12.82
CA LEU A 33 -11.17 15.03 13.44
C LEU A 33 -11.46 13.52 13.33
N TYR A 34 -10.86 12.83 12.36
CA TYR A 34 -11.18 11.45 12.00
C TYR A 34 -9.97 10.52 11.98
N GLY A 35 -8.82 10.96 12.48
CA GLY A 35 -7.56 10.23 12.39
C GLY A 35 -6.88 10.38 11.02
N LYS A 36 -5.65 9.93 10.94
CA LYS A 36 -4.70 10.16 9.83
C LYS A 36 -5.27 9.87 8.43
N TYR A 37 -6.12 8.85 8.29
CA TYR A 37 -6.64 8.39 7.00
C TYR A 37 -8.15 8.57 6.84
N GLY A 38 -8.81 9.14 7.85
CA GLY A 38 -10.28 9.22 7.90
C GLY A 38 -10.89 9.97 6.73
N GLU A 39 -10.30 11.09 6.31
CA GLU A 39 -10.82 11.86 5.18
C GLU A 39 -10.60 11.14 3.85
N LEU A 40 -9.45 10.50 3.64
CA LEU A 40 -9.18 9.69 2.43
C LEU A 40 -10.17 8.52 2.34
N SER A 41 -10.41 7.82 3.44
CA SER A 41 -11.38 6.74 3.49
C SER A 41 -12.79 7.24 3.18
N ARG A 42 -13.21 8.35 3.80
CA ARG A 42 -14.54 8.94 3.59
C ARG A 42 -14.76 9.40 2.14
N ARG A 43 -13.72 9.86 1.46
CA ARG A 43 -13.77 10.26 0.04
C ARG A 43 -13.74 9.08 -0.91
N GLY A 44 -13.43 7.89 -0.43
CA GLY A 44 -13.27 6.69 -1.26
C GLY A 44 -11.92 6.59 -1.97
N ASP A 45 -10.96 7.45 -1.63
CA ASP A 45 -9.62 7.50 -2.25
C ASP A 45 -8.61 6.55 -1.55
N LEU A 46 -9.04 5.79 -0.54
CA LEU A 46 -8.21 4.86 0.22
C LEU A 46 -8.54 3.42 -0.12
N PHE A 47 -7.52 2.67 -0.52
CA PHE A 47 -7.65 1.30 -0.98
C PHE A 47 -6.75 0.34 -0.23
N VAL A 48 -7.14 -0.93 -0.21
CA VAL A 48 -6.39 -2.03 0.39
C VAL A 48 -6.42 -3.25 -0.51
N ALA A 49 -5.32 -3.98 -0.57
CA ALA A 49 -5.26 -5.34 -1.09
C ALA A 49 -4.52 -6.24 -0.12
N ALA A 50 -5.01 -7.46 0.02
CA ALA A 50 -4.37 -8.50 0.82
C ALA A 50 -4.46 -9.84 0.09
N ASN A 51 -3.49 -10.75 0.30
CA ASN A 51 -3.63 -12.08 -0.26
C ASN A 51 -4.82 -12.82 0.39
N VAL A 52 -5.59 -13.51 -0.46
CA VAL A 52 -6.76 -14.31 -0.04
C VAL A 52 -6.39 -15.60 0.70
N ALA A 53 -5.13 -16.05 0.57
CA ALA A 53 -4.57 -17.21 1.27
C ALA A 53 -3.09 -16.95 1.55
N ALA A 54 -2.53 -17.64 2.52
CA ALA A 54 -1.10 -17.57 2.80
C ALA A 54 -0.29 -17.97 1.55
N LYS A 55 0.68 -17.16 1.16
CA LYS A 55 1.55 -17.36 0.01
C LYS A 55 3.01 -17.40 0.42
N ALA A 56 3.76 -18.29 -0.24
CA ALA A 56 5.23 -18.26 -0.18
C ALA A 56 5.73 -17.02 -0.91
N THR A 57 6.63 -16.27 -0.28
CA THR A 57 7.22 -15.07 -0.87
C THR A 57 8.47 -15.44 -1.65
N SER A 58 8.62 -14.90 -2.86
CA SER A 58 9.83 -15.06 -3.67
C SER A 58 11.07 -14.54 -2.94
N VAL A 59 12.17 -15.30 -3.05
CA VAL A 59 13.44 -15.00 -2.38
C VAL A 59 14.45 -14.28 -3.27
N ALA A 60 14.19 -14.18 -4.56
CA ALA A 60 15.11 -13.58 -5.52
C ALA A 60 14.41 -12.50 -6.35
N LEU A 61 15.21 -11.55 -6.84
CA LEU A 61 14.76 -10.53 -7.81
C LEU A 61 14.64 -11.16 -9.20
N THR A 62 13.67 -12.05 -9.37
CA THR A 62 13.36 -12.71 -10.64
C THR A 62 12.08 -12.16 -11.23
N THR A 63 11.90 -12.35 -12.54
CA THR A 63 10.65 -11.92 -13.20
C THR A 63 9.44 -12.76 -12.81
N THR A 64 9.62 -14.02 -12.44
CA THR A 64 8.55 -14.85 -11.87
C THR A 64 8.47 -14.57 -10.38
N TYR A 65 7.32 -14.08 -9.93
CA TYR A 65 7.11 -13.61 -8.57
C TYR A 65 5.93 -14.33 -7.91
N THR A 66 6.12 -14.66 -6.63
CA THR A 66 5.06 -15.08 -5.71
C THR A 66 5.11 -14.21 -4.45
N GLY A 67 3.96 -13.91 -3.87
CA GLY A 67 3.76 -12.96 -2.77
C GLY A 67 2.65 -11.98 -3.13
N LEU A 68 2.53 -10.86 -2.44
CA LEU A 68 1.58 -9.80 -2.79
C LEU A 68 2.28 -8.70 -3.59
N CYS A 69 1.80 -8.46 -4.80
CA CYS A 69 2.21 -7.36 -5.66
C CYS A 69 1.03 -6.40 -5.86
N VAL A 70 1.25 -5.11 -5.72
CA VAL A 70 0.33 -4.04 -6.11
C VAL A 70 0.97 -3.28 -7.26
N TYR A 71 0.21 -3.04 -8.31
CA TYR A 71 0.71 -2.38 -9.50
C TYR A 71 -0.24 -1.30 -10.00
N ASN A 72 0.35 -0.30 -10.61
CA ASN A 72 -0.34 0.79 -11.28
C ASN A 72 -0.25 0.58 -12.80
N PRO A 73 -1.37 0.32 -13.49
CA PRO A 73 -1.36 0.12 -14.95
C PRO A 73 -0.70 1.29 -15.69
N ALA A 74 0.02 1.01 -16.77
CA ALA A 74 0.74 2.04 -17.53
C ALA A 74 -0.19 3.13 -18.13
N GLY A 75 -1.45 2.80 -18.39
CA GLY A 75 -2.46 3.76 -18.86
C GLY A 75 -3.23 4.49 -17.76
N SER A 76 -2.84 4.33 -16.50
CA SER A 76 -3.49 5.00 -15.37
C SER A 76 -3.28 6.52 -15.43
N THR A 77 -4.25 7.27 -14.92
CA THR A 77 -4.16 8.72 -14.67
C THR A 77 -3.92 9.05 -13.21
N LYS A 78 -3.64 8.03 -12.38
CA LYS A 78 -3.43 8.16 -10.95
C LYS A 78 -2.03 7.75 -10.55
N ASN A 79 -1.53 8.32 -9.47
CA ASN A 79 -0.39 7.84 -8.69
C ASN A 79 -0.90 7.10 -7.46
N LEU A 80 -0.21 6.03 -7.04
CA LEU A 80 -0.51 5.33 -5.79
C LEU A 80 0.45 5.84 -4.71
N ILE A 81 -0.08 6.44 -3.67
CA ILE A 81 0.69 6.88 -2.50
C ILE A 81 0.63 5.77 -1.45
N MET A 82 1.75 5.08 -1.22
CA MET A 82 1.81 3.95 -0.30
C MET A 82 1.77 4.44 1.16
N LEU A 83 0.74 4.04 1.89
CA LEU A 83 0.47 4.50 3.25
C LEU A 83 0.88 3.47 4.29
N GLY A 84 0.68 2.19 4.01
CA GLY A 84 1.01 1.14 4.95
C GLY A 84 1.24 -0.22 4.31
N PHE A 85 1.99 -1.04 5.03
CA PHE A 85 2.26 -2.42 4.69
C PHE A 85 2.14 -3.29 5.94
N GLN A 86 1.56 -4.47 5.80
CA GLN A 86 1.47 -5.47 6.85
C GLN A 86 1.92 -6.83 6.33
N TYR A 87 2.62 -7.57 7.18
CA TYR A 87 2.97 -8.95 6.91
C TYR A 87 2.81 -9.80 8.17
N ALA A 88 2.17 -10.95 8.02
CA ALA A 88 1.99 -11.93 9.09
C ALA A 88 2.43 -13.32 8.60
N ILE A 89 3.38 -13.93 9.30
CA ILE A 89 3.87 -15.28 9.01
C ILE A 89 2.82 -16.30 9.46
N SER A 90 2.50 -17.25 8.59
CA SER A 90 1.53 -18.31 8.87
C SER A 90 2.17 -19.69 9.09
N VAL A 91 3.44 -19.86 8.72
CA VAL A 91 4.20 -21.10 8.84
C VAL A 91 5.52 -20.79 9.54
N ALA A 92 5.94 -21.66 10.48
CA ALA A 92 7.22 -21.50 11.17
C ALA A 92 8.38 -21.48 10.17
N GLU A 93 9.26 -20.49 10.33
CA GLU A 93 10.43 -20.34 9.46
C GLU A 93 11.49 -21.40 9.80
N VAL A 94 12.11 -21.96 8.75
CA VAL A 94 13.21 -22.92 8.90
C VAL A 94 14.58 -22.25 9.01
N ALA A 95 14.65 -20.96 8.67
CA ALA A 95 15.87 -20.13 8.73
C ALA A 95 15.51 -18.70 9.10
N ILE A 96 16.51 -17.88 9.41
CA ILE A 96 16.32 -16.45 9.65
C ILE A 96 15.81 -15.79 8.37
N ALA A 97 14.65 -15.18 8.45
CA ALA A 97 14.02 -14.46 7.34
C ALA A 97 14.01 -12.96 7.56
N THR A 98 14.23 -12.22 6.49
CA THR A 98 14.15 -10.76 6.47
C THR A 98 13.11 -10.35 5.45
N GLN A 99 12.12 -9.59 5.87
CA GLN A 99 11.13 -9.03 4.98
C GLN A 99 11.61 -7.67 4.44
N HIS A 100 11.39 -7.45 3.16
CA HIS A 100 11.69 -6.19 2.50
C HIS A 100 10.64 -5.87 1.43
N LEU A 101 10.63 -4.64 0.98
CA LEU A 101 9.87 -4.21 -0.17
C LEU A 101 10.76 -4.28 -1.41
N ILE A 102 10.17 -4.74 -2.50
CA ILE A 102 10.74 -4.71 -3.83
C ILE A 102 9.84 -3.88 -4.73
N ALA A 103 10.38 -3.26 -5.73
CA ALA A 103 9.64 -2.44 -6.68
C ALA A 103 10.23 -2.54 -8.07
N GLY A 104 9.52 -1.99 -9.04
CA GLY A 104 10.00 -1.85 -10.39
C GLY A 104 9.11 -0.95 -11.21
N TYR A 105 9.55 -0.68 -12.45
CA TYR A 105 8.87 0.19 -13.37
C TYR A 105 9.01 -0.30 -14.81
N SER A 106 7.95 -0.16 -15.58
CA SER A 106 7.96 -0.33 -17.03
C SER A 106 6.86 0.52 -17.69
N SER A 107 7.23 1.31 -18.67
CA SER A 107 6.26 2.09 -19.47
C SER A 107 5.36 1.24 -20.34
N ALA A 108 5.72 -0.01 -20.62
CA ALA A 108 4.97 -0.90 -21.53
C ALA A 108 3.95 -1.80 -20.83
N GLY A 109 3.82 -1.68 -19.50
CA GLY A 109 3.00 -2.57 -18.69
C GLY A 109 3.84 -3.32 -17.68
N VAL A 110 3.25 -3.91 -16.67
CA VAL A 110 4.00 -4.12 -15.45
C VAL A 110 3.88 -5.47 -14.85
N VAL A 111 2.68 -5.98 -14.79
CA VAL A 111 2.40 -7.23 -14.12
C VAL A 111 1.50 -8.05 -15.03
N THR A 112 1.92 -9.27 -15.30
CA THR A 112 1.12 -10.25 -16.03
C THR A 112 0.81 -11.39 -15.10
N HIS A 113 -0.47 -11.67 -14.90
CA HIS A 113 -0.92 -12.81 -14.11
C HIS A 113 -0.43 -14.12 -14.74
N THR A 114 0.16 -15.01 -13.94
CA THR A 114 0.76 -16.25 -14.44
C THR A 114 -0.05 -17.50 -14.12
N VAL A 115 -0.97 -17.43 -13.18
CA VAL A 115 -1.79 -18.57 -12.74
C VAL A 115 -3.26 -18.17 -12.71
N ALA A 116 -4.14 -19.01 -13.22
CA ALA A 116 -5.59 -18.81 -13.24
C ALA A 116 -6.23 -19.01 -11.84
N LEU A 117 -5.71 -18.31 -10.84
CA LEU A 117 -6.29 -18.20 -9.52
C LEU A 117 -6.93 -16.81 -9.37
N PRO A 118 -7.99 -16.67 -8.56
CA PRO A 118 -8.54 -15.36 -8.31
C PRO A 118 -7.45 -14.46 -7.71
N ALA A 119 -7.09 -13.42 -8.44
CA ALA A 119 -6.22 -12.37 -7.92
C ALA A 119 -6.86 -11.76 -6.67
N PRO A 120 -6.07 -11.31 -5.68
CA PRO A 120 -6.61 -10.58 -4.55
C PRO A 120 -7.35 -9.35 -5.07
N GLY A 121 -8.62 -9.20 -4.70
CA GLY A 121 -9.40 -8.04 -5.08
C GLY A 121 -8.86 -6.79 -4.38
N VAL A 122 -8.77 -5.69 -5.10
CA VAL A 122 -8.58 -4.38 -4.49
C VAL A 122 -9.90 -3.94 -3.88
N GLN A 123 -9.88 -3.56 -2.61
CA GLN A 123 -11.06 -3.12 -1.87
C GLN A 123 -10.93 -1.65 -1.49
N ASN A 124 -12.04 -0.93 -1.53
CA ASN A 124 -12.11 0.40 -0.96
C ASN A 124 -12.17 0.30 0.58
N CYS A 125 -11.39 1.10 1.29
CA CYS A 125 -11.43 1.14 2.76
C CYS A 125 -12.71 1.77 3.32
N PHE A 126 -13.50 2.46 2.50
CA PHE A 126 -14.88 2.80 2.82
C PHE A 126 -15.73 1.54 2.63
N ILE A 127 -16.01 0.84 3.72
CA ILE A 127 -16.72 -0.45 3.68
C ILE A 127 -18.07 -0.29 2.97
N ASN A 128 -18.33 -1.16 1.99
CA ASN A 128 -19.46 -1.10 1.06
C ASN A 128 -19.38 0.02 0.01
N GLY A 129 -18.26 0.74 -0.10
CA GLY A 129 -17.96 1.58 -1.26
C GLY A 129 -17.66 0.75 -2.50
N ALA A 130 -17.97 1.27 -3.68
CA ALA A 130 -17.52 0.65 -4.93
C ALA A 130 -15.98 0.67 -4.97
N SER A 131 -15.38 -0.44 -5.41
CA SER A 131 -13.94 -0.45 -5.69
C SER A 131 -13.76 0.05 -7.12
N ASP A 132 -13.46 1.34 -7.25
CA ASP A 132 -13.11 2.03 -8.49
C ASP A 132 -11.61 2.26 -8.61
N ALA A 133 -10.83 1.50 -7.86
CA ALA A 133 -9.37 1.55 -7.88
C ALA A 133 -8.83 1.34 -9.30
N VAL A 134 -7.87 2.17 -9.70
CA VAL A 134 -7.11 1.95 -10.94
C VAL A 134 -6.00 0.93 -10.75
N ALA A 135 -5.49 0.78 -9.51
CA ALA A 135 -4.49 -0.20 -9.16
C ALA A 135 -5.02 -1.62 -9.25
N GLY A 136 -4.15 -2.54 -9.65
CA GLY A 136 -4.38 -3.97 -9.54
C GLY A 136 -3.51 -4.61 -8.46
N ALA A 137 -3.91 -5.81 -8.02
CA ALA A 137 -3.10 -6.62 -7.11
C ALA A 137 -3.02 -8.06 -7.62
N ASP A 138 -1.89 -8.73 -7.36
CA ASP A 138 -1.64 -10.11 -7.78
C ASP A 138 -0.73 -10.83 -6.79
N THR A 139 -0.82 -12.16 -6.74
CA THR A 139 -0.01 -13.00 -5.85
C THR A 139 0.89 -13.98 -6.60
N GLU A 140 0.67 -14.18 -7.89
CA GLU A 140 1.47 -15.04 -8.76
C GLU A 140 1.56 -14.41 -10.14
N CYS A 141 2.62 -13.67 -10.41
CA CYS A 141 2.72 -12.84 -11.60
C CYS A 141 4.14 -12.77 -12.18
N THR A 142 4.22 -12.26 -13.38
CA THR A 142 5.49 -11.82 -13.98
C THR A 142 5.66 -10.33 -13.71
N ILE A 143 6.75 -9.97 -13.04
CA ILE A 143 7.16 -8.59 -12.77
C ILE A 143 8.34 -8.18 -13.66
N VAL A 144 8.54 -6.88 -13.84
CA VAL A 144 9.59 -6.34 -14.71
C VAL A 144 10.53 -5.43 -13.92
N ASN A 145 11.82 -5.50 -14.25
CA ASN A 145 12.86 -4.66 -13.64
C ASN A 145 12.82 -4.59 -12.11
N PRO A 146 12.79 -5.73 -11.39
CA PRO A 146 12.70 -5.73 -9.95
C PRO A 146 13.98 -5.18 -9.30
N PHE A 147 13.82 -4.37 -8.25
CA PHE A 147 14.92 -3.90 -7.40
C PHE A 147 14.49 -3.87 -5.92
N TYR A 148 15.47 -3.97 -5.02
CA TYR A 148 15.22 -3.80 -3.59
C TYR A 148 14.93 -2.34 -3.26
N LEU A 149 13.78 -2.10 -2.62
CA LEU A 149 13.34 -0.76 -2.26
C LEU A 149 13.72 -0.40 -0.82
N ALA A 150 13.29 -1.22 0.14
CA ALA A 150 13.57 -0.98 1.56
C ALA A 150 13.44 -2.26 2.39
N PRO A 151 14.31 -2.49 3.38
CA PRO A 151 14.06 -3.48 4.42
C PRO A 151 12.92 -2.99 5.31
N VAL A 152 11.97 -3.86 5.61
CA VAL A 152 10.82 -3.51 6.48
C VAL A 152 10.85 -4.25 7.81
N ARG A 153 11.51 -5.41 7.87
CA ARG A 153 11.73 -6.15 9.11
C ARG A 153 12.89 -7.12 8.96
N GLY A 154 13.79 -7.16 9.95
CA GLY A 154 14.84 -8.16 10.07
C GLY A 154 14.52 -9.22 11.12
N GLY A 155 15.03 -10.43 10.93
CA GLY A 155 15.25 -11.39 12.00
C GLY A 155 14.02 -12.10 12.56
N PHE A 156 13.34 -12.92 11.76
CA PHE A 156 12.59 -14.03 12.34
C PHE A 156 13.57 -15.14 12.69
N THR A 157 13.54 -15.64 13.93
CA THR A 157 14.38 -16.76 14.37
C THR A 157 13.87 -18.05 13.77
N ALA A 158 14.76 -18.89 13.28
CA ALA A 158 14.42 -20.24 12.79
C ALA A 158 13.65 -21.03 13.88
N GLY A 159 12.58 -21.70 13.48
CA GLY A 159 11.77 -22.54 14.36
C GLY A 159 10.80 -21.81 15.32
N ALA A 160 10.82 -20.49 15.35
CA ALA A 160 9.81 -19.73 16.07
C ALA A 160 8.74 -19.25 15.11
N LEU A 161 7.50 -19.72 15.25
CA LEU A 161 6.38 -18.89 14.91
C LEU A 161 6.59 -17.63 15.74
N GLY A 162 6.84 -16.51 15.10
CA GLY A 162 6.75 -15.23 15.80
C GLY A 162 5.45 -15.28 16.57
N GLY A 163 5.49 -15.02 17.88
CA GLY A 163 4.38 -15.28 18.80
C GLY A 163 3.04 -14.83 18.24
N PRO A 164 1.91 -15.40 18.65
CA PRO A 164 0.58 -15.07 18.14
C PRO A 164 0.42 -13.55 18.14
N GLY A 165 0.15 -12.95 17.00
CA GLY A 165 -0.04 -11.51 16.85
C GLY A 165 1.15 -10.71 16.32
N THR A 166 2.20 -11.32 15.80
CA THR A 166 3.32 -10.59 15.15
C THR A 166 3.03 -10.10 13.73
N GLY A 167 1.79 -9.82 13.39
CA GLY A 167 1.44 -9.00 12.25
C GLY A 167 1.88 -7.56 12.53
N ASN A 168 2.98 -7.11 11.93
CA ASN A 168 3.42 -5.73 12.10
C ASN A 168 2.79 -4.86 11.02
N TRP A 169 2.05 -3.86 11.46
CA TRP A 169 1.73 -2.72 10.64
C TRP A 169 2.98 -1.83 10.51
N ILE A 170 3.37 -1.54 9.28
CA ILE A 170 4.46 -0.64 8.96
C ILE A 170 3.85 0.58 8.28
N ASP A 171 3.97 1.73 8.92
CA ASP A 171 3.50 2.98 8.38
C ASP A 171 4.53 3.51 7.35
N LEU A 172 4.13 3.52 6.09
CA LEU A 172 4.95 4.03 4.99
C LEU A 172 4.80 5.55 4.81
N ASN A 173 3.77 6.15 5.41
CA ASN A 173 3.56 7.60 5.44
C ASN A 173 3.61 8.31 4.08
N GLY A 174 3.31 7.63 2.98
CA GLY A 174 3.43 8.19 1.64
C GLY A 174 4.88 8.33 1.14
N MET A 175 5.84 7.66 1.79
CA MET A 175 7.25 7.71 1.38
C MET A 175 7.47 7.20 -0.05
N PHE A 176 6.64 6.25 -0.49
CA PHE A 176 6.73 5.65 -1.83
C PHE A 176 5.52 6.02 -2.65
N THR A 177 5.77 6.57 -3.83
CA THR A 177 4.76 6.86 -4.85
C THR A 177 4.97 5.93 -6.03
N ILE A 178 3.92 5.22 -6.43
CA ILE A 178 3.95 4.31 -7.56
C ILE A 178 3.27 4.98 -8.75
N PRO A 179 4.03 5.47 -9.73
CA PRO A 179 3.47 6.12 -10.93
C PRO A 179 2.83 5.09 -11.86
N PRO A 180 2.08 5.53 -12.89
CA PRO A 180 1.62 4.65 -13.96
C PRO A 180 2.77 3.83 -14.55
N GLY A 181 2.60 2.52 -14.64
CA GLY A 181 3.66 1.59 -15.05
C GLY A 181 4.56 1.09 -13.92
N GLY A 182 4.40 1.57 -12.71
CA GLY A 182 5.12 1.12 -11.53
C GLY A 182 4.42 -0.01 -10.76
N TRP A 183 5.17 -0.70 -9.92
CA TRP A 183 4.64 -1.71 -9.02
C TRP A 183 5.49 -1.81 -7.73
N ILE A 184 4.89 -2.33 -6.68
CA ILE A 184 5.52 -2.64 -5.39
C ILE A 184 5.06 -4.00 -4.89
N ALA A 185 5.95 -4.75 -4.25
CA ALA A 185 5.63 -6.06 -3.72
C ALA A 185 6.43 -6.36 -2.44
N ASN A 186 5.99 -7.36 -1.68
CA ASN A 186 6.77 -7.88 -0.58
C ASN A 186 7.81 -8.89 -1.07
N GLY A 187 8.99 -8.89 -0.48
CA GLY A 187 10.07 -9.82 -0.74
C GLY A 187 10.65 -10.39 0.54
N SER A 188 11.40 -11.49 0.42
CA SER A 188 12.13 -12.06 1.54
C SER A 188 13.47 -12.65 1.07
N LEU A 189 14.50 -12.63 1.91
CA LEU A 189 15.79 -13.27 1.61
C LEU A 189 15.73 -14.80 1.82
N THR A 190 14.76 -15.27 2.57
CA THR A 190 14.49 -16.71 2.79
C THR A 190 13.00 -16.92 2.54
N ALA A 191 12.62 -18.03 1.91
CA ALA A 191 11.21 -18.31 1.66
C ALA A 191 10.39 -18.25 2.94
N THR A 192 9.41 -17.36 2.96
CA THR A 192 8.47 -17.20 4.06
C THR A 192 7.06 -17.39 3.53
N THR A 193 6.19 -18.02 4.32
CA THR A 193 4.79 -18.19 3.95
C THR A 193 3.92 -17.40 4.91
N GLY A 194 3.10 -16.50 4.35
CA GLY A 194 2.28 -15.63 5.19
C GLY A 194 1.24 -14.83 4.43
N PHE A 195 0.64 -13.92 5.16
CA PHE A 195 -0.31 -12.95 4.66
C PHE A 195 0.35 -11.58 4.55
N ALA A 196 0.15 -10.92 3.43
CA ALA A 196 0.58 -9.55 3.20
C ALA A 196 -0.64 -8.67 2.92
N ALA A 197 -0.55 -7.39 3.29
CA ALA A 197 -1.51 -6.37 2.89
C ALA A 197 -0.79 -5.06 2.60
N PHE A 198 -1.23 -4.37 1.55
CA PHE A 198 -0.84 -2.98 1.24
C PHE A 198 -2.04 -2.07 1.36
N VAL A 199 -1.81 -0.87 1.88
CA VAL A 199 -2.79 0.22 1.90
C VAL A 199 -2.20 1.43 1.19
N TRP A 200 -2.98 2.04 0.31
CA TRP A 200 -2.57 3.22 -0.47
C TRP A 200 -3.72 4.17 -0.72
N ALA A 201 -3.37 5.40 -1.08
CA ALA A 201 -4.30 6.37 -1.65
C ALA A 201 -4.04 6.54 -3.14
N GLU A 202 -5.09 6.77 -3.92
CA GLU A 202 -5.00 7.12 -5.33
C GLU A 202 -5.23 8.62 -5.52
N VAL A 203 -4.24 9.28 -6.12
CA VAL A 203 -4.28 10.72 -6.39
C VAL A 203 -3.99 10.98 -7.87
N ASP A 204 -4.47 12.08 -8.42
CA ASP A 204 -4.21 12.44 -9.82
C ASP A 204 -2.70 12.53 -10.11
N ALA A 205 -2.27 12.00 -11.28
CA ALA A 205 -0.87 11.93 -11.69
C ALA A 205 -0.36 13.25 -12.29
#